data_26842b1c1958b1cd81a114598cff5e3e
#
_entry.id   26842b1c1958b1cd81a114598cff5e3e
#
_cell.length_a   1.000
_cell.length_b   1.000
_cell.length_c   1.000
_cell.angle_alpha   90.00
_cell.angle_beta   90.00
_cell.angle_gamma   90.00
#
_symmetry.space_group_name_H-M   'P 1'
#
loop_
_entity.id
_entity.type
_entity.pdbx_description
1 polymer ?
#
loop_
_entity_poly.entity_id
_entity_poly.type
_entity_poly.pdbx_seq_one_letter_code
_entity_poly.pdbx_strand_id
1 'polypeptide(L)'
;MQQDDDPRSEKQMEFVTLVAGGQSFCIEITQIREIRRWSPVTLLPHSPAYVLGVINLRGAVIPILDLAAKLGFSTITPTERHVIIITAIEERIVGLLVESVSEILGAQTDMVRETPKTEEDATTRAVDGIIPVGDNMIKIINLDALLQSSLATAA
;
A
#
# COMPACT_ATOMS: atom_id res chain seq x y z
N MET A 1 31.25 -17.80 -3.72
CA MET A 1 31.18 -17.33 -3.28
C MET A 1 31.10 -16.21 -2.98
N GLN A 2 31.10 -15.58 -3.15
CA GLN A 2 31.10 -14.50 -2.69
C GLN A 2 30.39 -13.44 -3.33
N GLN A 3 29.71 -13.56 -4.31
CA GLN A 3 28.92 -12.52 -4.81
C GLN A 3 27.91 -12.06 -3.83
N ASP A 4 27.66 -12.81 -2.84
CA ASP A 4 26.78 -12.37 -1.81
C ASP A 4 27.29 -11.19 -1.12
N ASP A 5 28.58 -10.95 -1.16
CA ASP A 5 29.15 -9.84 -0.48
C ASP A 5 28.94 -8.54 -1.20
N ASP A 6 28.43 -8.55 -2.40
CA ASP A 6 28.18 -7.32 -3.13
C ASP A 6 26.92 -6.68 -2.58
N PRO A 7 27.01 -5.54 -1.91
CA PRO A 7 25.81 -4.93 -1.31
C PRO A 7 24.75 -4.60 -2.35
N ARG A 8 25.14 -4.31 -3.57
CA ARG A 8 24.14 -3.94 -4.56
C ARG A 8 23.33 -5.14 -4.99
N SER A 9 23.94 -6.30 -5.13
CA SER A 9 23.19 -7.47 -5.52
C SER A 9 22.30 -7.93 -4.39
N GLU A 10 22.59 -7.57 -3.16
CA GLU A 10 21.75 -7.95 -2.04
C GLU A 10 20.61 -6.98 -1.84
N LYS A 11 20.55 -5.93 -2.62
CA LYS A 11 19.51 -4.94 -2.45
C LYS A 11 18.33 -5.17 -3.37
N GLN A 12 18.21 -6.37 -3.92
CA GLN A 12 17.06 -6.66 -4.71
C GLN A 12 15.84 -6.78 -3.80
N MET A 13 14.79 -6.05 -4.14
CA MET A 13 13.57 -6.02 -3.35
C MET A 13 12.44 -6.57 -4.18
N GLU A 14 11.44 -7.10 -3.51
CA GLU A 14 10.25 -7.59 -4.17
C GLU A 14 9.06 -6.77 -3.72
N PHE A 15 8.20 -6.48 -4.66
CA PHE A 15 7.00 -5.67 -4.42
C PHE A 15 5.80 -6.37 -4.99
N VAL A 16 4.65 -6.18 -4.35
CA VAL A 16 3.38 -6.62 -4.92
C VAL A 16 2.77 -5.41 -5.60
N THR A 17 2.47 -5.56 -6.90
CA THR A 17 1.89 -4.47 -7.66
C THR A 17 0.37 -4.51 -7.53
N LEU A 18 -0.22 -3.33 -7.51
CA LEU A 18 -1.65 -3.19 -7.29
C LEU A 18 -2.16 -1.98 -8.04
N VAL A 19 -3.48 -1.89 -8.15
CA VAL A 19 -4.14 -0.74 -8.75
C VAL A 19 -5.03 -0.11 -7.71
N ALA A 20 -4.91 1.19 -7.55
CA ALA A 20 -5.79 1.97 -6.69
C ALA A 20 -5.98 3.33 -7.35
N GLY A 21 -7.24 3.79 -7.39
CA GLY A 21 -7.53 5.04 -8.05
C GLY A 21 -7.17 5.03 -9.53
N GLY A 22 -7.20 3.86 -10.15
CA GLY A 22 -6.86 3.75 -11.55
C GLY A 22 -5.38 3.85 -11.84
N GLN A 23 -4.53 3.83 -10.82
CA GLN A 23 -3.09 3.98 -11.00
C GLN A 23 -2.35 2.81 -10.38
N SER A 24 -1.14 2.59 -10.87
CA SER A 24 -0.32 1.46 -10.43
C SER A 24 0.57 1.86 -9.27
N PHE A 25 0.51 1.07 -8.23
CA PHE A 25 1.35 1.23 -7.04
C PHE A 25 1.96 -0.11 -6.69
N CYS A 26 2.89 -0.11 -5.77
CA CYS A 26 3.40 -1.36 -5.24
C CYS A 26 3.77 -1.19 -3.77
N ILE A 27 3.77 -2.31 -3.08
CA ILE A 27 4.10 -2.35 -1.66
C ILE A 27 5.16 -3.42 -1.48
N GLU A 28 6.17 -3.13 -0.68
CA GLU A 28 7.24 -4.10 -0.43
C GLU A 28 6.64 -5.35 0.18
N ILE A 29 7.05 -6.50 -0.36
CA ILE A 29 6.40 -7.75 0.01
C ILE A 29 6.61 -8.10 1.47
N THR A 30 7.69 -7.64 2.07
CA THR A 30 7.96 -7.92 3.48
C THR A 30 6.96 -7.26 4.41
N GLN A 31 6.21 -6.27 3.93
CA GLN A 31 5.22 -5.59 4.73
C GLN A 31 3.84 -6.19 4.60
N ILE A 32 3.69 -7.21 3.76
CA ILE A 32 2.38 -7.81 3.51
C ILE A 32 2.26 -9.09 4.29
N ARG A 33 1.18 -9.22 5.06
CA ARG A 33 0.90 -10.43 5.80
C ARG A 33 0.05 -11.39 5.01
N GLU A 34 -0.96 -10.89 4.32
CA GLU A 34 -1.80 -11.77 3.52
C GLU A 34 -2.62 -10.92 2.57
N ILE A 35 -3.13 -11.53 1.53
CA ILE A 35 -3.97 -10.88 0.54
C ILE A 35 -5.26 -11.68 0.48
N ARG A 36 -6.39 -10.99 0.57
CA ARG A 36 -7.67 -11.68 0.60
C ARG A 36 -8.70 -10.89 -0.16
N ARG A 37 -9.76 -11.56 -0.55
CA ARG A 37 -10.85 -10.89 -1.24
C ARG A 37 -11.62 -10.02 -0.27
N TRP A 38 -12.28 -9.02 -0.82
CA TRP A 38 -13.15 -8.18 -0.03
C TRP A 38 -14.24 -9.04 0.61
N SER A 39 -14.53 -8.75 1.84
CA SER A 39 -15.69 -9.28 2.53
C SER A 39 -16.24 -8.15 3.38
N PRO A 40 -17.53 -8.23 3.73
CA PRO A 40 -18.12 -7.12 4.48
C PRO A 40 -17.40 -6.84 5.78
N VAL A 41 -17.35 -5.58 6.14
CA VAL A 41 -16.66 -5.11 7.32
C VAL A 41 -17.69 -4.63 8.33
N THR A 42 -17.27 -4.50 9.58
CA THR A 42 -18.10 -3.90 10.61
C THR A 42 -17.79 -2.41 10.63
N LEU A 43 -18.81 -1.60 10.42
CA LEU A 43 -18.63 -0.16 10.35
C LEU A 43 -18.32 0.41 11.72
N LEU A 44 -17.50 1.46 11.72
CA LEU A 44 -17.18 2.18 12.93
C LEU A 44 -17.83 3.56 12.85
N PRO A 45 -18.53 4.00 13.90
CA PRO A 45 -19.13 5.33 13.86
C PRO A 45 -18.06 6.41 13.96
N HIS A 46 -18.31 7.50 13.28
CA HIS A 46 -17.45 8.69 13.37
C HIS A 46 -16.04 8.47 12.87
N SER A 47 -15.85 7.51 11.95
CA SER A 47 -14.55 7.31 11.35
C SER A 47 -14.36 8.23 10.17
N PRO A 48 -13.10 8.50 9.80
CA PRO A 48 -12.84 9.22 8.55
C PRO A 48 -13.38 8.45 7.34
N ALA A 49 -13.63 9.17 6.26
CA ALA A 49 -14.24 8.57 5.08
C ALA A 49 -13.41 7.45 4.49
N TYR A 50 -12.09 7.48 4.66
CA TYR A 50 -11.25 6.43 4.09
C TYR A 50 -11.25 5.15 4.94
N VAL A 51 -11.84 5.17 6.13
CA VAL A 51 -11.93 3.96 6.95
C VAL A 51 -13.22 3.25 6.60
N LEU A 52 -13.10 2.06 6.05
CA LEU A 52 -14.29 1.28 5.66
C LEU A 52 -14.90 0.56 6.84
N GLY A 53 -14.11 0.20 7.82
CA GLY A 53 -14.59 -0.53 8.99
C GLY A 53 -13.48 -1.40 9.54
N VAL A 54 -13.88 -2.43 10.26
CA VAL A 54 -12.92 -3.36 10.83
C VAL A 54 -13.34 -4.79 10.52
N ILE A 55 -12.38 -5.69 10.53
CA ILE A 55 -12.66 -7.13 10.43
C ILE A 55 -11.97 -7.82 11.61
N ASN A 56 -12.49 -9.00 11.92
CA ASN A 56 -11.85 -9.85 12.90
C ASN A 56 -11.02 -10.89 12.16
N LEU A 57 -9.73 -10.90 12.39
CA LEU A 57 -8.82 -11.82 11.74
C LEU A 57 -8.10 -12.60 12.80
N ARG A 58 -8.54 -13.83 13.01
CA ARG A 58 -7.95 -14.72 14.00
C ARG A 58 -7.84 -14.05 15.37
N GLY A 59 -8.91 -13.38 15.77
CA GLY A 59 -8.99 -12.77 17.08
C GLY A 59 -8.50 -11.35 17.16
N ALA A 60 -7.93 -10.82 16.11
CA ALA A 60 -7.45 -9.44 16.09
C ALA A 60 -8.41 -8.57 15.30
N VAL A 61 -8.70 -7.39 15.83
CA VAL A 61 -9.57 -6.44 15.14
C VAL A 61 -8.68 -5.56 14.27
N ILE A 62 -8.89 -5.59 12.97
CA ILE A 62 -8.02 -4.94 12.01
C ILE A 62 -8.82 -3.91 11.24
N PRO A 63 -8.38 -2.65 11.22
CA PRO A 63 -9.06 -1.63 10.43
C PRO A 63 -8.77 -1.83 8.94
N ILE A 64 -9.79 -1.57 8.14
CA ILE A 64 -9.70 -1.68 6.68
C ILE A 64 -9.86 -0.29 6.10
N LEU A 65 -8.87 0.14 5.36
CA LEU A 65 -8.84 1.46 4.76
C LEU A 65 -9.01 1.37 3.26
N ASP A 66 -9.67 2.37 2.69
CA ASP A 66 -9.76 2.52 1.25
C ASP A 66 -8.48 3.20 0.79
N LEU A 67 -7.60 2.46 0.15
CA LEU A 67 -6.30 3.00 -0.23
C LEU A 67 -6.44 4.18 -1.18
N ALA A 68 -7.34 4.08 -2.14
CA ALA A 68 -7.53 5.18 -3.09
C ALA A 68 -7.93 6.45 -2.36
N ALA A 69 -8.88 6.34 -1.44
CA ALA A 69 -9.31 7.52 -0.69
C ALA A 69 -8.19 8.05 0.18
N LYS A 70 -7.42 7.16 0.79
CA LYS A 70 -6.32 7.59 1.64
C LYS A 70 -5.26 8.32 0.85
N LEU A 71 -5.08 7.95 -0.42
CA LEU A 71 -4.13 8.61 -1.31
C LEU A 71 -4.67 9.88 -1.94
N GLY A 72 -5.92 10.24 -1.64
CA GLY A 72 -6.48 11.48 -2.16
C GLY A 72 -7.36 11.30 -3.38
N PHE A 73 -7.61 10.07 -3.79
CA PHE A 73 -8.53 9.82 -4.90
C PHE A 73 -9.94 9.65 -4.35
N SER A 74 -10.89 9.47 -5.25
CA SER A 74 -12.27 9.26 -4.85
C SER A 74 -12.43 7.93 -4.13
N THR A 75 -13.38 7.87 -3.22
CA THR A 75 -13.70 6.61 -2.58
C THR A 75 -14.33 5.67 -3.60
N ILE A 76 -14.19 4.38 -3.33
CA ILE A 76 -14.80 3.37 -4.20
C ILE A 76 -15.80 2.58 -3.38
N THR A 77 -16.77 2.01 -4.08
CA THR A 77 -17.75 1.13 -3.44
C THR A 77 -17.18 -0.29 -3.52
N PRO A 78 -16.90 -0.93 -2.38
CA PRO A 78 -16.29 -2.24 -2.42
C PRO A 78 -17.19 -3.28 -3.06
N THR A 79 -16.59 -4.17 -3.84
CA THR A 79 -17.28 -5.31 -4.43
C THR A 79 -16.42 -6.54 -4.22
N GLU A 80 -17.00 -7.71 -4.52
CA GLU A 80 -16.23 -8.95 -4.35
C GLU A 80 -15.07 -9.06 -5.30
N ARG A 81 -14.94 -8.17 -6.27
CA ARG A 81 -13.78 -8.15 -7.15
C ARG A 81 -12.60 -7.46 -6.51
N HIS A 82 -12.84 -6.70 -5.48
CA HIS A 82 -11.78 -5.94 -4.84
C HIS A 82 -11.00 -6.81 -3.88
N VAL A 83 -9.84 -6.34 -3.48
CA VAL A 83 -8.89 -7.13 -2.72
C VAL A 83 -8.45 -6.33 -1.51
N ILE A 84 -8.29 -7.01 -0.40
CA ILE A 84 -7.74 -6.41 0.81
C ILE A 84 -6.34 -6.93 1.00
N ILE A 85 -5.37 -6.02 1.12
CA ILE A 85 -4.00 -6.35 1.42
C ILE A 85 -3.79 -6.09 2.90
N ILE A 86 -3.55 -7.14 3.67
CA ILE A 86 -3.28 -7.00 5.10
C ILE A 86 -1.81 -6.69 5.25
N THR A 87 -1.49 -5.52 5.78
CA THR A 87 -0.13 -5.06 5.92
C THR A 87 0.23 -4.92 7.38
N ALA A 88 1.53 -4.98 7.65
CA ALA A 88 2.04 -4.81 9.01
C ALA A 88 3.28 -3.94 8.96
N ILE A 89 3.30 -2.93 9.81
CA ILE A 89 4.48 -2.12 10.03
C ILE A 89 4.68 -2.06 11.51
N GLU A 90 5.81 -2.61 11.95
CA GLU A 90 6.08 -2.73 13.38
C GLU A 90 4.94 -3.50 14.01
N GLU A 91 4.19 -2.89 14.90
CA GLU A 91 3.10 -3.60 15.55
C GLU A 91 1.74 -3.22 15.03
N ARG A 92 1.70 -2.37 14.00
CA ARG A 92 0.42 -1.93 13.45
C ARG A 92 0.03 -2.81 12.28
N ILE A 93 -1.17 -3.34 12.33
CA ILE A 93 -1.71 -4.18 11.26
C ILE A 93 -2.93 -3.48 10.70
N VAL A 94 -2.92 -3.28 9.39
CA VAL A 94 -3.97 -2.53 8.71
C VAL A 94 -4.25 -3.22 7.39
N GLY A 95 -5.52 -3.27 7.01
CA GLY A 95 -5.89 -3.77 5.69
C GLY A 95 -6.12 -2.61 4.75
N LEU A 96 -5.68 -2.78 3.51
CA LEU A 96 -5.86 -1.77 2.48
C LEU A 96 -6.71 -2.35 1.36
N LEU A 97 -7.83 -1.69 1.08
CA LEU A 97 -8.69 -2.12 -0.03
C LEU A 97 -8.15 -1.51 -1.31
N VAL A 98 -7.93 -2.36 -2.31
CA VAL A 98 -7.42 -1.95 -3.61
C VAL A 98 -8.30 -2.54 -4.69
N GLU A 99 -8.18 -2.01 -5.90
CA GLU A 99 -9.00 -2.49 -7.00
C GLU A 99 -8.56 -3.86 -7.46
N SER A 100 -7.24 -4.08 -7.54
CA SER A 100 -6.73 -5.37 -7.96
C SER A 100 -5.28 -5.50 -7.54
N VAL A 101 -4.82 -6.73 -7.50
CA VAL A 101 -3.42 -7.07 -7.26
C VAL A 101 -2.95 -7.81 -8.49
N SER A 102 -1.77 -7.44 -9.02
CA SER A 102 -1.34 -8.01 -10.28
C SER A 102 -0.26 -9.07 -10.12
N GLU A 103 0.91 -8.69 -9.66
CA GLU A 103 2.03 -9.62 -9.70
C GLU A 103 3.10 -9.18 -8.72
N ILE A 104 4.11 -10.01 -8.57
CA ILE A 104 5.27 -9.69 -7.76
C ILE A 104 6.33 -9.14 -8.70
N LEU A 105 6.82 -7.95 -8.36
CA LEU A 105 7.81 -7.25 -9.16
C LEU A 105 9.12 -7.23 -8.41
N GLY A 106 10.18 -7.77 -9.03
CA GLY A 106 11.51 -7.67 -8.47
C GLY A 106 12.22 -6.46 -9.03
N ALA A 107 12.87 -5.72 -8.16
CA ALA A 107 13.59 -4.53 -8.60
C ALA A 107 14.81 -4.35 -7.74
N GLN A 108 15.88 -3.89 -8.36
CA GLN A 108 17.09 -3.54 -7.61
C GLN A 108 16.98 -2.10 -7.16
N THR A 109 17.69 -1.80 -6.11
CA THR A 109 17.60 -0.46 -5.53
C THR A 109 17.91 0.62 -6.55
N ASP A 110 18.84 0.36 -7.46
CA ASP A 110 19.22 1.39 -8.41
C ASP A 110 18.18 1.60 -9.50
N MET A 111 17.15 0.78 -9.57
CA MET A 111 16.06 1.00 -10.51
C MET A 111 15.02 1.96 -9.97
N VAL A 112 15.08 2.29 -8.70
CA VAL A 112 14.11 3.16 -8.08
C VAL A 112 14.48 4.61 -8.36
N ARG A 113 13.52 5.39 -8.81
CA ARG A 113 13.71 6.81 -9.08
C ARG A 113 13.02 7.63 -8.01
N GLU A 114 13.60 8.77 -7.71
CA GLU A 114 13.00 9.64 -6.72
C GLU A 114 11.74 10.26 -7.27
N THR A 115 10.79 10.46 -6.38
CA THR A 115 9.55 11.11 -6.74
C THR A 115 9.74 12.61 -6.68
N PRO A 116 9.36 13.34 -7.73
CA PRO A 116 9.42 14.80 -7.65
C PRO A 116 8.54 15.31 -6.53
N LYS A 117 9.08 16.16 -5.68
CA LYS A 117 8.34 16.65 -4.54
C LYS A 117 7.94 18.08 -4.76
N THR A 118 7.14 18.29 -5.76
CA THR A 118 6.72 19.64 -6.11
C THR A 118 5.47 20.04 -5.35
N GLU A 119 4.66 19.08 -4.94
CA GLU A 119 3.41 19.37 -4.26
C GLU A 119 3.33 18.55 -3.00
N GLU A 120 2.55 19.03 -2.08
CA GLU A 120 2.38 18.31 -0.82
C GLU A 120 1.01 17.67 -0.74
N ASP A 121 0.58 17.00 -1.79
CA ASP A 121 -0.68 16.30 -1.71
C ASP A 121 -0.47 14.95 -1.05
N ALA A 122 -1.59 14.27 -0.76
CA ALA A 122 -1.56 13.02 -0.03
C ALA A 122 -0.79 11.96 -0.80
N THR A 123 -0.96 11.92 -2.11
CA THR A 123 -0.29 10.90 -2.92
C THR A 123 1.22 11.08 -2.84
N THR A 124 1.69 12.31 -3.00
CA THR A 124 3.12 12.57 -3.02
C THR A 124 3.76 12.19 -1.67
N ARG A 125 3.06 12.50 -0.58
CA ARG A 125 3.63 12.22 0.73
C ARG A 125 3.72 10.74 1.01
N ALA A 126 2.85 9.94 0.40
CA ALA A 126 2.80 8.51 0.67
C ALA A 126 3.63 7.70 -0.31
N VAL A 127 4.32 8.33 -1.25
CA VAL A 127 5.09 7.62 -2.26
C VAL A 127 6.57 7.79 -2.00
N ASP A 128 7.27 6.65 -1.92
CA ASP A 128 8.67 6.62 -1.59
C ASP A 128 9.56 6.72 -2.81
N GLY A 129 9.06 6.35 -3.97
CA GLY A 129 9.83 6.36 -5.20
C GLY A 129 9.02 5.77 -6.31
N ILE A 130 9.63 5.70 -7.49
CA ILE A 130 8.96 5.22 -8.68
C ILE A 130 9.85 4.19 -9.36
N ILE A 131 9.25 3.10 -9.81
CA ILE A 131 9.96 2.07 -10.56
C ILE A 131 9.41 2.10 -11.98
N PRO A 132 10.22 2.47 -12.96
CA PRO A 132 9.78 2.41 -14.34
C PRO A 132 9.74 0.96 -14.81
N VAL A 133 8.61 0.54 -15.39
CA VAL A 133 8.44 -0.80 -15.92
C VAL A 133 7.81 -0.64 -17.29
N GLY A 134 8.59 -0.82 -18.35
CA GLY A 134 8.10 -0.55 -19.68
C GLY A 134 7.63 0.89 -19.78
N ASP A 135 6.39 1.08 -20.19
CA ASP A 135 5.82 2.42 -20.28
C ASP A 135 5.14 2.86 -19.01
N ASN A 136 5.15 2.01 -17.99
CA ASN A 136 4.44 2.31 -16.74
C ASN A 136 5.40 2.84 -15.70
N MET A 137 4.86 3.68 -14.84
CA MET A 137 5.58 4.18 -13.69
C MET A 137 4.85 3.69 -12.45
N ILE A 138 5.46 2.73 -11.75
CA ILE A 138 4.82 2.13 -10.59
C ILE A 138 5.34 2.84 -9.35
N LYS A 139 4.44 3.40 -8.58
CA LYS A 139 4.80 4.18 -7.40
C LYS A 139 4.88 3.30 -6.18
N ILE A 140 5.93 3.44 -5.41
CA ILE A 140 6.15 2.64 -4.20
C ILE A 140 5.46 3.34 -3.04
N ILE A 141 4.59 2.62 -2.37
CA ILE A 141 3.86 3.17 -1.24
C ILE A 141 4.72 3.06 0.01
N ASN A 142 4.88 4.18 0.69
CA ASN A 142 5.52 4.21 2.00
C ASN A 142 4.41 4.05 3.03
N LEU A 143 4.28 2.85 3.58
CA LEU A 143 3.19 2.57 4.50
C LEU A 143 3.29 3.39 5.77
N ASP A 144 4.49 3.62 6.25
CA ASP A 144 4.65 4.39 7.47
C ASP A 144 4.13 5.81 7.28
N ALA A 145 4.49 6.44 6.18
CA ALA A 145 4.01 7.78 5.89
C ALA A 145 2.51 7.79 5.68
N LEU A 146 2.00 6.76 5.00
CA LEU A 146 0.58 6.66 4.74
C LEU A 146 -0.21 6.57 6.04
N LEU A 147 0.26 5.76 6.98
CA LEU A 147 -0.45 5.55 8.23
C LEU A 147 -0.27 6.70 9.19
N GLN A 148 0.87 7.36 9.16
CA GLN A 148 1.05 8.55 9.98
C GLN A 148 0.14 9.67 9.55
N SER A 149 -0.04 9.82 8.26
CA SER A 149 -0.97 10.80 7.74
C SER A 149 -2.37 10.51 8.26
N SER A 150 -2.70 9.23 8.39
CA SER A 150 -3.98 8.84 8.93
C SER A 150 -4.13 9.29 10.37
N LEU A 151 -3.08 9.13 11.16
CA LEU A 151 -3.15 9.56 12.55
C LEU A 151 -3.32 11.07 12.65
N ALA A 152 -2.58 11.80 11.84
CA ALA A 152 -2.71 13.25 11.84
C ALA A 152 -4.12 13.65 11.48
N THR A 153 -4.71 12.97 10.54
CA THR A 153 -6.06 13.29 10.13
C THR A 153 -7.05 12.98 11.24
N ALA A 154 -6.81 11.90 11.96
CA ALA A 154 -7.72 11.50 13.00
C ALA A 154 -7.70 12.47 14.18
N ALA A 155 -6.58 13.10 14.38
CA ALA A 155 -6.50 14.06 15.45
C ALA A 155 -7.21 15.34 15.07
#